data_9ea0cb5ebfb77fb07aabde5a2135d37a
#
_entry.id   9ea0cb5ebfb77fb07aabde5a2135d37a
#
_cell.length_a   1.000
_cell.length_b   1.000
_cell.length_c   1.000
_cell.angle_alpha   90.00
_cell.angle_beta   90.00
_cell.angle_gamma   90.00
#
_symmetry.space_group_name_H-M   'P 1'
#
loop_
_entity.id
_entity.type
_entity.pdbx_description
1 polymer ?
#
loop_
_entity_poly.entity_id
_entity_poly.type
_entity_poly.pdbx_seq_one_letter_code
_entity_poly.pdbx_strand_id
1 'polypeptide(L)'
;MKYKNGLKVFAMAALTASLCMPIHATDKEAEFDLYASVYDYGARVNKVVCELPEEVLMDSIQKDTFRVVSDNKSTINLEVDNGERTIEDIYVSDSKDGERQNFGNYIIIELETNLNTQYSDVLQWDDPSFSNAPLQVEYKVEQVKPMRTTEEKETLYTWKQDEFKQELVDDFTEGESHGIHYRDYKPEEDGNKHPLIIWLHGAGEGGLNNVTHINGNKGAVAFVSEEAKEVFDAPYVLAPQSSDYWMPELELGDLVLKGTDVTKDLVACIRDYMDQNQGIDPTRVYIGGCSMGGYQTWEALFEAPDLFAAAFPICAAYEVPADKMEALKDIPLWIIHSENDSTIPVQYSRDAYENFKKAGGQATYIEYPNVQVEGQDYESHAVWVYPLNNETKDEEGTTFFQWLASQKKEEQTTNWMPLIVVTLVVAGAIFFMKRKK
;
A
#
# COMPACT_ATOMS: atom_id res chain seq x y z
N MET A 1 -42.82 -5.56 36.32
CA MET A 1 -43.20 -6.92 36.67
C MET A 1 -43.88 -7.59 35.49
N LYS A 2 -43.20 -8.43 34.78
CA LYS A 2 -43.57 -9.61 33.98
C LYS A 2 -42.45 -9.95 33.01
N TYR A 3 -41.67 -10.94 33.40
CA TYR A 3 -40.70 -11.65 32.55
C TYR A 3 -41.43 -12.34 31.39
N LYS A 4 -40.90 -12.22 30.17
CA LYS A 4 -41.22 -13.11 29.06
C LYS A 4 -40.00 -13.93 28.71
N ASN A 5 -40.05 -15.22 29.03
CA ASN A 5 -39.12 -16.24 28.62
C ASN A 5 -39.16 -16.40 27.09
N GLY A 6 -38.03 -16.13 26.44
CA GLY A 6 -37.80 -16.52 25.05
C GLY A 6 -37.20 -17.93 24.98
N LEU A 7 -37.92 -18.83 24.38
CA LEU A 7 -37.59 -20.22 24.13
C LEU A 7 -36.45 -20.29 23.10
N LYS A 8 -35.27 -20.73 23.51
CA LYS A 8 -34.18 -21.07 22.59
C LYS A 8 -34.52 -22.41 21.92
N VAL A 9 -34.81 -22.37 20.64
CA VAL A 9 -34.94 -23.57 19.81
C VAL A 9 -33.52 -24.02 19.44
N PHE A 10 -33.07 -25.11 20.04
CA PHE A 10 -31.88 -25.83 19.59
C PHE A 10 -32.23 -26.56 18.30
N ALA A 11 -31.73 -26.13 17.18
CA ALA A 11 -31.70 -26.90 15.94
C ALA A 11 -30.65 -28.00 16.07
N MET A 12 -31.09 -29.21 16.29
CA MET A 12 -30.26 -30.40 16.30
C MET A 12 -29.96 -30.75 14.84
N ALA A 13 -28.74 -30.36 14.35
CA ALA A 13 -28.26 -30.79 13.05
C ALA A 13 -27.98 -32.29 13.13
N ALA A 14 -28.71 -33.06 12.32
CA ALA A 14 -28.47 -34.49 12.15
C ALA A 14 -27.11 -34.66 11.42
N LEU A 15 -26.12 -35.17 12.13
CA LEU A 15 -24.86 -35.64 11.55
C LEU A 15 -25.19 -36.90 10.72
N THR A 16 -25.27 -36.77 9.40
CA THR A 16 -25.17 -37.91 8.51
C THR A 16 -23.71 -38.35 8.52
N ALA A 17 -23.41 -39.41 9.27
CA ALA A 17 -22.11 -40.07 9.19
C ALA A 17 -21.98 -40.65 7.78
N SER A 18 -21.30 -39.90 6.90
CA SER A 18 -20.75 -40.45 5.66
C SER A 18 -19.68 -41.44 6.09
N LEU A 19 -19.82 -42.70 5.71
CA LEU A 19 -18.79 -43.70 5.87
C LEU A 19 -17.56 -43.27 5.05
N CYS A 20 -16.63 -42.55 5.67
CA CYS A 20 -15.31 -42.40 5.15
C CYS A 20 -14.65 -43.78 5.16
N MET A 21 -14.51 -44.39 3.98
CA MET A 21 -13.49 -45.43 3.79
C MET A 21 -12.14 -44.85 4.13
N PRO A 22 -11.27 -45.58 4.83
CA PRO A 22 -9.93 -45.08 5.07
C PRO A 22 -9.23 -44.95 3.71
N ILE A 23 -9.08 -43.71 3.24
CA ILE A 23 -8.19 -43.39 2.13
C ILE A 23 -6.80 -43.76 2.68
N HIS A 24 -6.14 -44.71 2.03
CA HIS A 24 -4.76 -45.02 2.36
C HIS A 24 -3.98 -43.74 2.09
N ALA A 25 -3.45 -43.12 3.17
CA ALA A 25 -2.54 -42.00 3.04
C ALA A 25 -1.39 -42.47 2.12
N THR A 26 -1.27 -41.83 0.99
CA THR A 26 -0.12 -42.05 0.13
C THR A 26 1.04 -41.31 0.78
N ASP A 27 2.22 -41.94 0.87
CA ASP A 27 3.45 -41.34 1.40
C ASP A 27 4.01 -40.21 0.48
N LYS A 28 3.18 -39.68 -0.44
CA LYS A 28 3.55 -38.58 -1.34
C LYS A 28 3.31 -37.25 -0.67
N GLU A 29 4.35 -36.47 -0.52
CA GLU A 29 4.29 -35.08 -0.08
C GLU A 29 4.45 -34.14 -1.28
N ALA A 30 3.79 -33.02 -1.23
CA ALA A 30 3.93 -31.92 -2.19
C ALA A 30 3.79 -30.57 -1.47
N GLU A 31 4.29 -29.52 -2.07
CA GLU A 31 4.33 -28.18 -1.49
C GLU A 31 3.38 -27.25 -2.21
N PHE A 32 2.97 -26.18 -1.51
CA PHE A 32 2.22 -25.09 -2.10
C PHE A 32 2.69 -23.74 -1.56
N ASP A 33 2.66 -22.75 -2.45
CA ASP A 33 2.85 -21.34 -2.11
C ASP A 33 1.50 -20.68 -1.92
N LEU A 34 1.43 -19.71 -0.99
CA LEU A 34 0.32 -18.79 -0.83
C LEU A 34 0.65 -17.46 -1.48
N TYR A 35 -0.35 -16.85 -2.09
CA TYR A 35 -0.25 -15.50 -2.64
C TYR A 35 -1.32 -14.60 -2.04
N ALA A 36 -0.93 -13.34 -1.81
CA ALA A 36 -1.83 -12.28 -1.44
C ALA A 36 -1.60 -11.06 -2.33
N SER A 37 -2.66 -10.31 -2.60
CA SER A 37 -2.61 -9.02 -3.29
C SER A 37 -3.21 -7.93 -2.41
N VAL A 38 -2.81 -6.68 -2.64
CA VAL A 38 -3.33 -5.53 -1.89
C VAL A 38 -4.55 -4.95 -2.61
N TYR A 39 -5.69 -4.98 -1.93
CA TYR A 39 -6.97 -4.43 -2.39
C TYR A 39 -7.24 -3.07 -1.73
N ASP A 40 -8.34 -2.42 -2.11
CA ASP A 40 -8.78 -1.16 -1.52
C ASP A 40 -9.02 -1.24 0.00
N TYR A 41 -9.29 -2.45 0.49
CA TYR A 41 -9.54 -2.82 1.88
C TYR A 41 -8.36 -3.58 2.52
N GLY A 42 -7.14 -3.42 2.00
CA GLY A 42 -5.91 -4.05 2.50
C GLY A 42 -5.58 -5.38 1.82
N ALA A 43 -4.47 -5.97 2.25
CA ALA A 43 -3.97 -7.20 1.65
C ALA A 43 -4.83 -8.43 2.01
N ARG A 44 -5.06 -9.30 1.01
CA ARG A 44 -5.88 -10.52 1.14
C ARG A 44 -5.21 -11.69 0.44
N VAL A 45 -5.26 -12.87 1.07
CA VAL A 45 -4.86 -14.13 0.42
C VAL A 45 -5.89 -14.45 -0.67
N ASN A 46 -5.43 -14.55 -1.90
CA ASN A 46 -6.28 -14.71 -3.09
C ASN A 46 -5.93 -15.94 -3.95
N LYS A 47 -4.76 -16.56 -3.75
CA LYS A 47 -4.32 -17.65 -4.62
C LYS A 47 -3.46 -18.67 -3.87
N VAL A 48 -3.59 -19.95 -4.21
CA VAL A 48 -2.73 -21.05 -3.81
C VAL A 48 -2.12 -21.64 -5.07
N VAL A 49 -0.82 -21.85 -5.08
CA VAL A 49 -0.09 -22.49 -6.16
C VAL A 49 0.55 -23.78 -5.65
N CYS A 50 0.01 -24.90 -6.06
CA CYS A 50 0.49 -26.22 -5.69
C CYS A 50 1.51 -26.72 -6.72
N GLU A 51 2.71 -27.10 -6.30
CA GLU A 51 3.74 -27.68 -7.16
C GLU A 51 3.77 -29.21 -7.03
N LEU A 52 3.79 -29.90 -8.17
CA LEU A 52 3.72 -31.36 -8.25
C LEU A 52 4.99 -31.93 -8.87
N PRO A 53 5.47 -33.08 -8.39
CA PRO A 53 6.60 -33.78 -8.99
C PRO A 53 6.28 -34.46 -10.33
N GLU A 54 5.00 -34.54 -10.70
CA GLU A 54 4.52 -35.19 -11.91
C GLU A 54 3.33 -34.41 -12.52
N GLU A 55 3.15 -34.49 -13.83
CA GLU A 55 2.04 -33.82 -14.50
C GLU A 55 0.71 -34.51 -14.23
N VAL A 56 -0.32 -33.71 -13.98
CA VAL A 56 -1.71 -34.16 -13.77
C VAL A 56 -2.64 -33.63 -14.86
N LEU A 57 -3.73 -34.36 -15.09
CA LEU A 57 -4.73 -34.06 -16.10
C LEU A 57 -5.79 -33.12 -15.53
N MET A 58 -6.08 -32.02 -16.21
CA MET A 58 -7.09 -31.03 -15.81
C MET A 58 -8.48 -31.63 -15.68
N ASP A 59 -8.86 -32.57 -16.54
CA ASP A 59 -10.19 -33.20 -16.52
C ASP A 59 -10.47 -34.07 -15.30
N SER A 60 -9.43 -34.37 -14.49
CA SER A 60 -9.56 -35.09 -13.21
C SER A 60 -9.69 -34.16 -12.00
N ILE A 61 -9.62 -32.83 -12.20
CA ILE A 61 -9.62 -31.83 -11.13
C ILE A 61 -10.88 -30.98 -11.20
N GLN A 62 -11.54 -30.81 -10.06
CA GLN A 62 -12.70 -29.97 -9.88
C GLN A 62 -12.51 -29.13 -8.61
N LYS A 63 -13.30 -28.06 -8.42
CA LYS A 63 -13.24 -27.23 -7.21
C LYS A 63 -13.37 -28.06 -5.92
N ASP A 64 -14.18 -29.09 -5.92
CA ASP A 64 -14.37 -30.00 -4.79
C ASP A 64 -13.31 -31.12 -4.67
N THR A 65 -12.24 -31.06 -5.48
CA THR A 65 -11.06 -31.92 -5.30
C THR A 65 -10.21 -31.47 -4.12
N PHE A 66 -10.28 -30.17 -3.78
CA PHE A 66 -9.52 -29.56 -2.71
C PHE A 66 -10.42 -28.86 -1.70
N ARG A 67 -9.92 -28.72 -0.48
CA ARG A 67 -10.39 -27.78 0.54
C ARG A 67 -9.21 -26.92 0.95
N VAL A 68 -9.42 -25.62 1.03
CA VAL A 68 -8.43 -24.64 1.48
C VAL A 68 -8.95 -24.01 2.77
N VAL A 69 -8.18 -24.08 3.83
CA VAL A 69 -8.58 -23.62 5.16
C VAL A 69 -7.49 -22.70 5.72
N SER A 70 -7.85 -21.50 6.16
CA SER A 70 -6.92 -20.62 6.89
C SER A 70 -6.61 -21.19 8.28
N ASP A 71 -5.39 -21.02 8.74
CA ASP A 71 -4.91 -21.39 10.10
C ASP A 71 -4.02 -20.28 10.65
N ASN A 72 -4.37 -19.04 10.34
CA ASN A 72 -3.61 -17.84 10.68
C ASN A 72 -3.46 -17.67 12.18
N LYS A 73 -2.33 -17.08 12.61
CA LYS A 73 -2.04 -16.81 14.01
C LYS A 73 -1.76 -15.34 14.24
N SER A 74 -2.24 -14.84 15.36
CA SER A 74 -1.98 -13.47 15.79
C SER A 74 -0.52 -13.30 16.22
N THR A 75 0.11 -12.22 15.77
CA THR A 75 1.44 -11.80 16.28
C THR A 75 1.34 -10.98 17.56
N ILE A 76 0.14 -10.57 17.96
CA ILE A 76 -0.15 -9.72 19.13
C ILE A 76 -1.04 -10.41 20.18
N ASN A 77 -1.20 -11.72 20.09
CA ASN A 77 -1.98 -12.57 21.02
C ASN A 77 -3.49 -12.25 21.07
N LEU A 78 -4.07 -11.77 20.01
CA LEU A 78 -5.52 -11.67 19.85
C LEU A 78 -6.09 -12.95 19.22
N GLU A 79 -7.42 -13.15 19.35
CA GLU A 79 -8.11 -14.22 18.65
C GLU A 79 -8.13 -13.94 17.14
N VAL A 80 -7.92 -14.97 16.32
CA VAL A 80 -7.99 -14.90 14.86
C VAL A 80 -9.08 -15.81 14.36
N ASP A 81 -10.00 -15.26 13.61
CA ASP A 81 -11.03 -16.04 12.93
C ASP A 81 -10.41 -16.79 11.74
N ASN A 82 -10.56 -18.11 11.75
CA ASN A 82 -10.07 -19.01 10.71
C ASN A 82 -11.20 -19.87 10.17
N GLY A 83 -11.11 -20.27 8.89
CA GLY A 83 -12.15 -21.10 8.29
C GLY A 83 -11.85 -21.53 6.86
N GLU A 84 -12.79 -22.23 6.28
CA GLU A 84 -12.71 -22.73 4.91
C GLU A 84 -12.90 -21.56 3.92
N ARG A 85 -12.01 -21.52 2.91
CA ARG A 85 -12.03 -20.52 1.84
C ARG A 85 -12.80 -21.07 0.63
N THR A 86 -13.59 -20.22 0.00
CA THR A 86 -14.28 -20.56 -1.26
C THR A 86 -13.26 -20.58 -2.41
N ILE A 87 -13.22 -21.69 -3.14
CA ILE A 87 -12.45 -21.80 -4.38
C ILE A 87 -13.27 -21.18 -5.52
N GLU A 88 -12.80 -20.07 -6.07
CA GLU A 88 -13.45 -19.38 -7.18
C GLU A 88 -13.16 -20.07 -8.50
N ASP A 89 -11.90 -20.42 -8.73
CA ASP A 89 -11.45 -21.18 -9.90
C ASP A 89 -10.32 -22.15 -9.56
N ILE A 90 -10.14 -23.17 -10.39
CA ILE A 90 -9.04 -24.10 -10.26
C ILE A 90 -8.62 -24.59 -11.66
N TYR A 91 -7.32 -24.62 -11.90
CA TYR A 91 -6.79 -25.10 -13.16
C TYR A 91 -5.36 -25.62 -13.02
N VAL A 92 -4.92 -26.32 -14.06
CA VAL A 92 -3.57 -26.85 -14.20
C VAL A 92 -2.77 -25.94 -15.11
N SER A 93 -1.48 -25.76 -14.82
CA SER A 93 -0.54 -24.98 -15.61
C SER A 93 0.83 -25.69 -15.72
N ASP A 94 1.65 -25.25 -16.65
CA ASP A 94 3.05 -25.66 -16.81
C ASP A 94 4.04 -24.77 -16.04
N SER A 95 3.54 -23.69 -15.43
CA SER A 95 4.34 -22.78 -14.60
C SER A 95 3.49 -22.13 -13.49
N LYS A 96 4.15 -21.54 -12.48
CA LYS A 96 3.50 -20.91 -11.31
C LYS A 96 2.56 -19.77 -11.70
N ASP A 97 2.87 -19.05 -12.77
CA ASP A 97 2.10 -17.90 -13.28
C ASP A 97 1.57 -18.17 -14.71
N GLY A 98 1.51 -19.44 -15.09
CA GLY A 98 1.12 -19.85 -16.43
C GLY A 98 -0.40 -19.87 -16.63
N GLU A 99 -0.78 -19.87 -17.90
CA GLU A 99 -2.18 -19.99 -18.30
C GLU A 99 -2.70 -21.42 -18.12
N ARG A 100 -4.03 -21.56 -18.11
CA ARG A 100 -4.74 -22.85 -18.03
C ARG A 100 -4.32 -23.78 -19.16
N GLN A 101 -3.93 -25.01 -18.77
CA GLN A 101 -3.53 -26.09 -19.67
C GLN A 101 -4.43 -27.34 -19.48
N ASN A 102 -4.31 -28.30 -20.37
CA ASN A 102 -4.99 -29.59 -20.22
C ASN A 102 -4.25 -30.55 -19.27
N PHE A 103 -2.97 -30.33 -19.06
CA PHE A 103 -2.11 -31.04 -18.11
C PHE A 103 -0.94 -30.13 -17.71
N GLY A 104 -0.32 -30.43 -16.58
CA GLY A 104 0.84 -29.70 -16.06
C GLY A 104 1.20 -30.15 -14.66
N ASN A 105 2.27 -29.58 -14.13
CA ASN A 105 2.78 -29.89 -12.81
C ASN A 105 2.51 -28.78 -11.77
N TYR A 106 1.71 -27.77 -12.13
CA TYR A 106 1.20 -26.77 -11.21
C TYR A 106 -0.32 -26.81 -11.17
N ILE A 107 -0.90 -26.72 -9.97
CA ILE A 107 -2.34 -26.52 -9.79
C ILE A 107 -2.51 -25.12 -9.20
N ILE A 108 -3.21 -24.26 -9.92
CA ILE A 108 -3.54 -22.91 -9.49
C ILE A 108 -4.95 -22.95 -8.92
N ILE A 109 -5.09 -22.53 -7.66
CA ILE A 109 -6.37 -22.43 -6.96
C ILE A 109 -6.62 -20.95 -6.67
N GLU A 110 -7.53 -20.34 -7.40
CA GLU A 110 -7.98 -18.98 -7.15
C GLU A 110 -9.05 -19.00 -6.07
N LEU A 111 -8.86 -18.15 -5.05
CA LEU A 111 -9.75 -18.04 -3.90
C LEU A 111 -10.63 -16.80 -4.05
N GLU A 112 -11.91 -16.96 -3.78
CA GLU A 112 -12.84 -15.83 -3.75
C GLU A 112 -12.29 -14.72 -2.85
N THR A 113 -12.21 -13.51 -3.43
CA THR A 113 -11.69 -12.33 -2.72
C THR A 113 -12.50 -11.11 -3.13
N ASN A 114 -13.27 -10.59 -2.19
CA ASN A 114 -14.07 -9.38 -2.31
C ASN A 114 -14.19 -8.73 -0.93
N LEU A 115 -14.81 -7.55 -0.86
CA LEU A 115 -14.97 -6.77 0.37
C LEU A 115 -15.56 -7.57 1.56
N ASN A 116 -16.39 -8.56 1.29
CA ASN A 116 -17.10 -9.36 2.32
C ASN A 116 -16.47 -10.74 2.55
N THR A 117 -15.37 -11.05 1.89
CA THR A 117 -14.72 -12.36 2.02
C THR A 117 -14.15 -12.53 3.43
N GLN A 118 -14.47 -13.65 4.07
CA GLN A 118 -13.96 -14.00 5.39
C GLN A 118 -12.67 -14.83 5.28
N TYR A 119 -11.85 -14.78 6.33
CA TYR A 119 -10.66 -15.60 6.50
C TYR A 119 -9.56 -15.38 5.44
N SER A 120 -9.59 -14.23 4.77
CA SER A 120 -8.61 -13.86 3.74
C SER A 120 -7.53 -12.89 4.22
N ASP A 121 -7.72 -12.32 5.41
CA ASP A 121 -6.89 -11.25 5.95
C ASP A 121 -5.44 -11.68 6.17
N VAL A 122 -4.50 -10.77 5.91
CA VAL A 122 -3.08 -10.90 6.27
C VAL A 122 -2.72 -9.95 7.41
N LEU A 123 -3.62 -9.05 7.77
CA LEU A 123 -3.50 -8.12 8.88
C LEU A 123 -4.65 -8.34 9.87
N GLN A 124 -4.39 -7.99 11.12
CA GLN A 124 -5.37 -8.00 12.20
C GLN A 124 -5.43 -6.61 12.81
N TRP A 125 -6.66 -6.08 12.97
CA TRP A 125 -6.89 -4.82 13.63
C TRP A 125 -6.86 -4.97 15.16
N ASP A 126 -6.19 -4.04 15.83
CA ASP A 126 -6.15 -3.91 17.30
C ASP A 126 -6.83 -2.61 17.74
N ASP A 127 -8.06 -2.71 18.23
CA ASP A 127 -8.84 -1.55 18.68
C ASP A 127 -8.12 -0.71 19.76
N PRO A 128 -7.49 -1.30 20.79
CA PRO A 128 -6.81 -0.53 21.82
C PRO A 128 -5.65 0.32 21.33
N SER A 129 -4.86 -0.20 20.39
CA SER A 129 -3.73 0.53 19.81
C SER A 129 -4.08 1.27 18.52
N PHE A 130 -5.33 1.17 18.05
CA PHE A 130 -5.77 1.75 16.79
C PHE A 130 -4.80 1.48 15.63
N SER A 131 -4.38 0.23 15.49
CA SER A 131 -3.35 -0.15 14.53
C SER A 131 -3.56 -1.54 13.95
N ASN A 132 -3.01 -1.76 12.77
CA ASN A 132 -2.90 -3.06 12.15
C ASN A 132 -1.65 -3.81 12.65
N ALA A 133 -1.79 -5.10 12.87
CA ALA A 133 -0.68 -6.01 13.13
C ALA A 133 -0.64 -7.11 12.06
N PRO A 134 0.54 -7.49 11.55
CA PRO A 134 0.63 -8.59 10.61
C PRO A 134 0.24 -9.91 11.27
N LEU A 135 -0.48 -10.76 10.53
CA LEU A 135 -0.71 -12.14 10.92
C LEU A 135 0.46 -13.03 10.51
N GLN A 136 0.69 -14.10 11.25
CA GLN A 136 1.41 -15.24 10.74
C GLN A 136 0.46 -16.03 9.85
N VAL A 137 0.59 -15.84 8.54
CA VAL A 137 -0.32 -16.39 7.54
C VAL A 137 0.00 -17.86 7.29
N GLU A 138 -0.88 -18.73 7.74
CA GLU A 138 -0.78 -20.18 7.58
C GLU A 138 -2.09 -20.72 7.00
N TYR A 139 -1.98 -21.62 6.05
CA TYR A 139 -3.11 -22.28 5.41
C TYR A 139 -2.90 -23.79 5.37
N LYS A 140 -4.00 -24.52 5.27
CA LYS A 140 -4.02 -25.95 5.03
C LYS A 140 -4.72 -26.23 3.71
N VAL A 141 -4.08 -27.01 2.86
CA VAL A 141 -4.66 -27.54 1.63
C VAL A 141 -4.92 -29.02 1.83
N GLU A 142 -6.15 -29.43 1.69
CA GLU A 142 -6.58 -30.82 1.80
C GLU A 142 -7.04 -31.32 0.43
N GLN A 143 -6.37 -32.32 -0.13
CA GLN A 143 -6.83 -32.99 -1.32
C GLN A 143 -7.83 -34.09 -0.91
N VAL A 144 -9.11 -33.90 -1.23
CA VAL A 144 -10.22 -34.81 -0.79
C VAL A 144 -10.63 -35.82 -1.86
N LYS A 145 -10.18 -35.64 -3.10
CA LYS A 145 -10.40 -36.58 -4.21
C LYS A 145 -9.09 -36.87 -4.93
N PRO A 146 -8.90 -38.10 -5.44
CA PRO A 146 -7.72 -38.40 -6.25
C PRO A 146 -7.72 -37.62 -7.57
N MET A 147 -6.53 -37.26 -8.04
CA MET A 147 -6.28 -36.72 -9.37
C MET A 147 -5.67 -37.80 -10.24
N ARG A 148 -5.72 -37.64 -11.55
CA ARG A 148 -5.03 -38.52 -12.49
C ARG A 148 -3.80 -37.85 -13.06
N THR A 149 -2.70 -38.60 -13.09
CA THR A 149 -1.47 -38.19 -13.82
C THR A 149 -1.65 -38.39 -15.32
N THR A 150 -0.71 -37.85 -16.11
CA THR A 150 -0.63 -38.12 -17.56
C THR A 150 -0.37 -39.59 -17.90
N GLU A 151 0.06 -40.39 -16.91
CA GLU A 151 0.18 -41.87 -17.05
C GLU A 151 -1.11 -42.61 -16.64
N GLU A 152 -2.23 -41.88 -16.43
CA GLU A 152 -3.54 -42.41 -15.98
C GLU A 152 -3.55 -43.06 -14.59
N LYS A 153 -2.60 -42.68 -13.73
CA LYS A 153 -2.54 -43.19 -12.36
C LYS A 153 -3.26 -42.23 -11.43
N GLU A 154 -4.09 -42.78 -10.53
CA GLU A 154 -4.66 -42.00 -9.44
C GLU A 154 -3.60 -41.61 -8.40
N THR A 155 -3.62 -40.35 -7.93
CA THR A 155 -2.67 -39.83 -6.95
C THR A 155 -3.35 -38.93 -5.93
N LEU A 156 -2.86 -39.03 -4.70
CA LEU A 156 -3.22 -38.17 -3.56
C LEU A 156 -1.92 -37.69 -2.91
N TYR A 157 -1.93 -36.42 -2.50
CA TYR A 157 -0.78 -35.79 -1.83
C TYR A 157 -1.19 -35.29 -0.45
N THR A 158 -0.20 -35.29 0.45
CA THR A 158 -0.22 -34.47 1.67
C THR A 158 0.50 -33.18 1.35
N TRP A 159 -0.16 -32.06 1.61
CA TRP A 159 0.31 -30.75 1.22
C TRP A 159 0.96 -30.01 2.39
N LYS A 160 2.06 -29.33 2.12
CA LYS A 160 2.77 -28.48 3.06
C LYS A 160 2.93 -27.10 2.48
N GLN A 161 2.61 -26.07 3.27
CA GLN A 161 2.90 -24.68 2.88
C GLN A 161 4.41 -24.46 2.85
N ASP A 162 4.90 -23.89 1.74
CA ASP A 162 6.27 -23.46 1.55
C ASP A 162 6.36 -21.94 1.73
N GLU A 163 6.13 -21.15 0.71
CA GLU A 163 6.27 -19.70 0.74
C GLU A 163 4.93 -18.99 0.88
N PHE A 164 4.97 -17.79 1.51
CA PHE A 164 3.91 -16.81 1.45
C PHE A 164 4.43 -15.57 0.70
N LYS A 165 3.77 -15.20 -0.37
CA LYS A 165 4.14 -14.11 -1.28
C LYS A 165 3.07 -13.04 -1.30
N GLN A 166 3.49 -11.78 -1.32
CA GLN A 166 2.60 -10.64 -1.45
C GLN A 166 2.93 -9.88 -2.74
N GLU A 167 2.06 -10.01 -3.74
CA GLU A 167 2.24 -9.36 -5.04
C GLU A 167 2.42 -7.85 -4.89
N LEU A 168 3.38 -7.28 -5.61
CA LEU A 168 3.86 -5.90 -5.55
C LEU A 168 4.52 -5.50 -4.21
N VAL A 169 4.09 -6.06 -3.08
CA VAL A 169 4.68 -5.77 -1.75
C VAL A 169 6.10 -6.32 -1.65
N ASP A 170 6.32 -7.54 -2.15
CA ASP A 170 7.62 -8.21 -2.10
C ASP A 170 8.65 -7.58 -3.05
N ASP A 171 8.21 -6.72 -3.98
CA ASP A 171 9.09 -5.93 -4.85
C ASP A 171 9.74 -4.76 -4.11
N PHE A 172 9.25 -4.42 -2.92
CA PHE A 172 9.80 -3.35 -2.10
C PHE A 172 10.92 -3.87 -1.19
N THR A 173 12.07 -3.22 -1.22
CA THR A 173 13.18 -3.50 -0.32
C THR A 173 13.08 -2.75 1.00
N GLU A 174 13.76 -3.25 2.04
CA GLU A 174 13.74 -2.63 3.37
C GLU A 174 14.93 -1.69 3.55
N GLY A 175 14.69 -0.57 4.25
CA GLY A 175 15.73 0.36 4.61
C GLY A 175 15.42 1.12 5.91
N GLU A 176 16.43 1.83 6.39
CA GLU A 176 16.33 2.72 7.55
C GLU A 176 17.27 3.90 7.37
N SER A 177 16.80 5.10 7.69
CA SER A 177 17.62 6.31 7.78
C SER A 177 17.02 7.26 8.81
N HIS A 178 17.85 7.93 9.63
CA HIS A 178 17.43 8.84 10.69
C HIS A 178 16.39 8.26 11.67
N GLY A 179 16.43 6.93 11.92
CA GLY A 179 15.47 6.25 12.78
C GLY A 179 14.09 6.02 12.14
N ILE A 180 13.93 6.35 10.86
CA ILE A 180 12.74 6.07 10.06
C ILE A 180 12.96 4.77 9.28
N HIS A 181 12.17 3.75 9.57
CA HIS A 181 12.08 2.56 8.75
C HIS A 181 11.31 2.88 7.46
N TYR A 182 11.66 2.25 6.36
CA TYR A 182 10.94 2.42 5.11
C TYR A 182 10.98 1.16 4.26
N ARG A 183 10.03 1.07 3.35
CA ARG A 183 10.11 0.21 2.17
C ARG A 183 10.29 1.07 0.94
N ASP A 184 11.07 0.59 -0.03
CA ASP A 184 11.29 1.31 -1.27
C ASP A 184 11.26 0.39 -2.49
N TYR A 185 10.67 0.91 -3.56
CA TYR A 185 10.73 0.33 -4.89
C TYR A 185 11.66 1.15 -5.76
N LYS A 186 12.52 0.47 -6.52
CA LYS A 186 13.46 1.08 -7.46
C LYS A 186 13.20 0.54 -8.86
N PRO A 187 13.04 1.42 -9.86
CA PRO A 187 12.98 0.97 -11.25
C PRO A 187 14.30 0.33 -11.69
N GLU A 188 14.27 -0.40 -12.79
CA GLU A 188 15.48 -0.90 -13.42
C GLU A 188 16.39 0.27 -13.87
N GLU A 189 17.70 0.08 -13.73
CA GLU A 189 18.66 1.09 -14.16
C GLU A 189 18.73 1.14 -15.70
N ASP A 190 18.21 2.19 -16.30
CA ASP A 190 18.21 2.42 -17.75
C ASP A 190 19.05 3.62 -18.18
N GLY A 191 19.70 4.29 -17.21
CA GLY A 191 20.51 5.49 -17.41
C GLY A 191 19.72 6.80 -17.47
N ASN A 192 18.39 6.74 -17.32
CA ASN A 192 17.50 7.91 -17.23
C ASN A 192 17.31 8.39 -15.80
N LYS A 193 16.59 9.49 -15.66
CA LYS A 193 16.15 10.04 -14.38
C LYS A 193 14.64 9.83 -14.23
N HIS A 194 14.24 9.23 -13.11
CA HIS A 194 12.86 8.87 -12.80
C HIS A 194 12.32 9.71 -11.64
N PRO A 195 10.99 9.95 -11.55
CA PRO A 195 10.40 10.66 -10.43
C PRO A 195 10.52 9.84 -9.14
N LEU A 196 10.46 10.54 -8.00
CA LEU A 196 10.30 9.94 -6.68
C LEU A 196 8.91 10.27 -6.15
N ILE A 197 8.17 9.24 -5.75
CA ILE A 197 6.88 9.36 -5.08
C ILE A 197 7.03 8.90 -3.63
N ILE A 198 6.70 9.77 -2.66
CA ILE A 198 6.73 9.46 -1.24
C ILE A 198 5.27 9.27 -0.79
N TRP A 199 4.97 8.08 -0.26
CA TRP A 199 3.67 7.75 0.33
C TRP A 199 3.74 7.71 1.85
N LEU A 200 2.88 8.48 2.52
CA LEU A 200 2.77 8.56 3.97
C LEU A 200 1.48 7.89 4.44
N HIS A 201 1.62 6.87 5.27
CA HIS A 201 0.54 6.02 5.74
C HIS A 201 -0.38 6.70 6.76
N GLY A 202 -1.59 6.17 6.96
CA GLY A 202 -2.54 6.57 7.98
C GLY A 202 -2.20 6.07 9.39
N ALA A 203 -3.04 6.40 10.38
CA ALA A 203 -2.78 6.07 11.78
C ALA A 203 -2.67 4.57 12.04
N GLY A 204 -3.47 3.77 11.33
CA GLY A 204 -3.52 2.31 11.52
C GLY A 204 -2.29 1.53 11.06
N GLU A 205 -1.34 2.16 10.38
CA GLU A 205 -0.22 1.47 9.72
C GLU A 205 1.15 1.81 10.33
N GLY A 206 1.17 2.59 11.43
CA GLY A 206 2.38 2.86 12.20
C GLY A 206 2.92 1.61 12.90
N GLY A 207 4.18 1.66 13.29
CA GLY A 207 4.86 0.58 14.00
C GLY A 207 6.29 0.37 13.54
N LEU A 208 6.86 -0.79 13.95
CA LEU A 208 8.24 -1.18 13.61
C LEU A 208 8.28 -2.48 12.77
N ASN A 209 7.13 -2.91 12.25
CA ASN A 209 7.05 -4.17 11.49
C ASN A 209 7.52 -4.04 10.04
N ASN A 210 7.65 -2.82 9.55
CA ASN A 210 8.08 -2.45 8.19
C ASN A 210 7.25 -3.13 7.07
N VAL A 211 5.95 -3.39 7.32
CA VAL A 211 5.06 -4.03 6.33
C VAL A 211 3.65 -3.43 6.30
N THR A 212 3.07 -3.05 7.44
CA THR A 212 1.66 -2.58 7.48
C THR A 212 1.42 -1.31 6.67
N HIS A 213 2.41 -0.45 6.54
CA HIS A 213 2.34 0.82 5.78
C HIS A 213 2.34 0.65 4.24
N ILE A 214 2.60 -0.57 3.75
CA ILE A 214 2.53 -0.87 2.31
C ILE A 214 1.46 -1.89 1.94
N ASN A 215 0.92 -2.66 2.91
CA ASN A 215 -0.12 -3.65 2.65
C ASN A 215 -1.44 -3.39 3.38
N GLY A 216 -1.52 -2.36 4.25
CA GLY A 216 -2.76 -1.95 4.91
C GLY A 216 -3.79 -1.33 3.96
N ASN A 217 -3.32 -0.70 2.90
CA ASN A 217 -4.11 -0.19 1.78
C ASN A 217 -3.25 -0.13 0.52
N LYS A 218 -3.84 0.25 -0.64
CA LYS A 218 -3.08 0.34 -1.90
C LYS A 218 -1.98 1.40 -1.93
N GLY A 219 -1.91 2.31 -0.98
CA GLY A 219 -1.03 3.48 -0.91
C GLY A 219 0.25 3.43 -1.75
N ALA A 220 1.30 2.81 -1.21
CA ALA A 220 2.58 2.73 -1.92
C ALA A 220 2.50 1.83 -3.17
N VAL A 221 1.80 0.69 -3.09
CA VAL A 221 1.75 -0.28 -4.20
C VAL A 221 0.98 0.22 -5.41
N ALA A 222 0.08 1.19 -5.26
CA ALA A 222 -0.62 1.81 -6.39
C ALA A 222 0.36 2.45 -7.38
N PHE A 223 1.46 3.02 -6.88
CA PHE A 223 2.47 3.70 -7.71
C PHE A 223 3.48 2.74 -8.38
N VAL A 224 3.39 1.44 -8.13
CA VAL A 224 4.16 0.39 -8.83
C VAL A 224 3.28 -0.52 -9.67
N SER A 225 1.99 -0.21 -9.82
CA SER A 225 1.11 -0.86 -10.78
C SER A 225 1.61 -0.63 -12.22
N GLU A 226 1.22 -1.50 -13.16
CA GLU A 226 1.61 -1.35 -14.57
C GLU A 226 1.15 0.00 -15.14
N GLU A 227 -0.07 0.45 -14.81
CA GLU A 227 -0.57 1.78 -15.20
C GLU A 227 0.30 2.91 -14.65
N ALA A 228 0.70 2.85 -13.38
CA ALA A 228 1.55 3.85 -12.77
C ALA A 228 2.96 3.84 -13.39
N LYS A 229 3.54 2.68 -13.62
CA LYS A 229 4.84 2.54 -14.31
C LYS A 229 4.81 3.19 -15.70
N GLU A 230 3.72 3.02 -16.44
CA GLU A 230 3.56 3.64 -17.76
C GLU A 230 3.41 5.17 -17.66
N VAL A 231 2.57 5.68 -16.74
CA VAL A 231 2.29 7.12 -16.60
C VAL A 231 3.48 7.89 -16.04
N PHE A 232 4.20 7.34 -15.07
CA PHE A 232 5.33 8.00 -14.40
C PHE A 232 6.70 7.67 -15.01
N ASP A 233 6.75 6.83 -16.05
CA ASP A 233 8.01 6.34 -16.61
C ASP A 233 8.84 5.60 -15.54
N ALA A 234 8.24 4.57 -14.93
CA ALA A 234 8.80 3.72 -13.88
C ALA A 234 9.37 4.50 -12.66
N PRO A 235 8.54 4.94 -11.71
CA PRO A 235 8.96 5.80 -10.60
C PRO A 235 9.75 5.05 -9.54
N TYR A 236 10.60 5.77 -8.79
CA TYR A 236 10.99 5.37 -7.43
C TYR A 236 9.80 5.59 -6.52
N VAL A 237 9.55 4.65 -5.61
CA VAL A 237 8.53 4.81 -4.56
C VAL A 237 9.18 4.61 -3.21
N LEU A 238 9.01 5.58 -2.31
CA LEU A 238 9.48 5.52 -0.93
C LEU A 238 8.28 5.55 0.01
N ALA A 239 8.14 4.53 0.83
CA ALA A 239 7.10 4.40 1.84
C ALA A 239 7.74 4.35 3.24
N PRO A 240 7.93 5.50 3.91
CA PRO A 240 8.40 5.55 5.29
C PRO A 240 7.33 5.04 6.25
N GLN A 241 7.76 4.42 7.37
CA GLN A 241 6.90 4.02 8.48
C GLN A 241 7.24 4.82 9.74
N SER A 242 6.24 5.49 10.33
CA SER A 242 6.37 6.04 11.67
C SER A 242 6.40 4.91 12.70
N SER A 243 7.22 5.03 13.72
CA SER A 243 7.28 4.03 14.80
C SER A 243 5.99 3.92 15.62
N ASP A 244 5.18 4.99 15.58
CA ASP A 244 3.88 5.11 16.23
C ASP A 244 2.93 5.94 15.34
N TYR A 245 2.77 7.22 15.60
CA TYR A 245 1.98 8.16 14.82
C TYR A 245 2.85 9.30 14.33
N TRP A 246 2.56 9.84 13.11
CA TRP A 246 3.28 10.97 12.53
C TRP A 246 3.19 12.27 13.33
N MET A 247 2.24 12.36 14.25
CA MET A 247 1.91 13.58 14.97
C MET A 247 2.00 13.36 16.49
N PRO A 248 2.32 14.42 17.27
CA PRO A 248 2.43 14.31 18.73
C PRO A 248 1.14 13.85 19.41
N GLU A 249 0.00 14.23 18.84
CA GLU A 249 -1.32 13.91 19.37
C GLU A 249 -2.35 13.88 18.25
N LEU A 250 -3.18 12.84 18.21
CA LEU A 250 -4.32 12.70 17.32
C LEU A 250 -5.56 12.44 18.17
N GLU A 251 -6.56 13.31 18.08
CA GLU A 251 -7.85 13.18 18.74
C GLU A 251 -8.89 12.61 17.76
N LEU A 252 -9.48 11.47 18.11
CA LEU A 252 -10.54 10.80 17.36
C LEU A 252 -11.73 10.59 18.30
N GLY A 253 -12.57 11.60 18.44
CA GLY A 253 -13.65 11.62 19.44
C GLY A 253 -13.10 11.54 20.86
N ASP A 254 -13.45 10.48 21.61
CA ASP A 254 -12.95 10.25 22.98
C ASP A 254 -11.56 9.55 23.01
N LEU A 255 -11.08 9.06 21.86
CA LEU A 255 -9.76 8.43 21.74
C LEU A 255 -8.69 9.48 21.49
N VAL A 256 -7.65 9.47 22.31
CA VAL A 256 -6.47 10.34 22.17
C VAL A 256 -5.24 9.46 21.97
N LEU A 257 -4.66 9.52 20.78
CA LEU A 257 -3.45 8.81 20.42
C LEU A 257 -2.25 9.73 20.56
N LYS A 258 -1.17 9.22 21.13
CA LYS A 258 0.09 9.93 21.34
C LYS A 258 1.16 9.38 20.42
N GLY A 259 1.86 10.27 19.75
CA GLY A 259 2.97 9.92 18.89
C GLY A 259 4.14 10.89 19.03
N THR A 260 5.03 10.86 18.08
CA THR A 260 6.26 11.65 18.06
C THR A 260 6.29 12.56 16.84
N ASP A 261 6.69 13.82 17.00
CA ASP A 261 7.01 14.66 15.84
C ASP A 261 8.32 14.20 15.24
N VAL A 262 8.23 13.56 14.10
CA VAL A 262 9.38 13.01 13.33
C VAL A 262 9.60 13.75 12.01
N THR A 263 8.99 14.91 11.82
CA THR A 263 9.02 15.65 10.54
C THR A 263 10.43 15.92 10.04
N LYS A 264 11.33 16.34 10.91
CA LYS A 264 12.74 16.61 10.55
C LYS A 264 13.50 15.35 10.18
N ASP A 265 13.27 14.26 10.91
CA ASP A 265 13.91 12.97 10.64
C ASP A 265 13.37 12.38 9.34
N LEU A 266 12.09 12.52 9.06
CA LEU A 266 11.48 12.13 7.79
C LEU A 266 12.09 12.92 6.61
N VAL A 267 12.19 14.24 6.71
CA VAL A 267 12.80 15.06 5.64
C VAL A 267 14.27 14.70 5.44
N ALA A 268 15.01 14.45 6.52
CA ALA A 268 16.40 14.00 6.43
C ALA A 268 16.50 12.60 5.78
N CYS A 269 15.63 11.68 6.14
CA CYS A 269 15.53 10.36 5.51
C CYS A 269 15.27 10.47 3.99
N ILE A 270 14.34 11.32 3.56
CA ILE A 270 14.03 11.55 2.14
C ILE A 270 15.26 12.10 1.41
N ARG A 271 15.95 13.08 1.98
CA ARG A 271 17.18 13.66 1.38
C ARG A 271 18.29 12.62 1.25
N ASP A 272 18.56 11.84 2.31
CA ASP A 272 19.53 10.75 2.28
C ASP A 272 19.18 9.70 1.23
N TYR A 273 17.89 9.34 1.11
CA TYR A 273 17.42 8.41 0.09
C TYR A 273 17.69 8.93 -1.34
N MET A 274 17.42 10.21 -1.57
CA MET A 274 17.71 10.85 -2.87
C MET A 274 19.21 10.90 -3.16
N ASP A 275 20.04 11.19 -2.16
CA ASP A 275 21.50 11.23 -2.31
C ASP A 275 22.08 9.85 -2.63
N GLN A 276 21.50 8.79 -2.10
CA GLN A 276 21.91 7.40 -2.35
C GLN A 276 21.42 6.87 -3.71
N ASN A 277 20.34 7.42 -4.28
CA ASN A 277 19.70 6.93 -5.50
C ASN A 277 19.85 7.96 -6.64
N GLN A 278 20.99 7.95 -7.30
CA GLN A 278 21.33 8.91 -8.34
C GLN A 278 20.42 8.84 -9.59
N GLY A 279 19.57 7.83 -9.75
CA GLY A 279 18.54 7.70 -10.78
C GLY A 279 17.32 8.61 -10.54
N ILE A 280 17.16 9.21 -9.35
CA ILE A 280 16.05 10.10 -9.05
C ILE A 280 16.20 11.45 -9.77
N ASP A 281 15.11 11.96 -10.36
CA ASP A 281 15.00 13.33 -10.88
C ASP A 281 14.64 14.28 -9.73
N PRO A 282 15.55 15.13 -9.26
CA PRO A 282 15.28 16.03 -8.13
C PRO A 282 14.25 17.11 -8.44
N THR A 283 13.83 17.24 -9.69
CA THR A 283 12.79 18.17 -10.11
C THR A 283 11.40 17.52 -10.13
N ARG A 284 11.31 16.20 -9.96
CA ARG A 284 10.06 15.41 -9.95
C ARG A 284 9.97 14.58 -8.66
N VAL A 285 9.91 15.26 -7.52
CA VAL A 285 9.75 14.65 -6.19
C VAL A 285 8.36 14.99 -5.67
N TYR A 286 7.54 13.98 -5.42
CA TYR A 286 6.16 14.12 -5.02
C TYR A 286 5.92 13.52 -3.64
N ILE A 287 5.07 14.15 -2.83
CA ILE A 287 4.74 13.66 -1.50
C ILE A 287 3.22 13.70 -1.28
N GLY A 288 2.70 12.66 -0.67
CA GLY A 288 1.31 12.61 -0.24
C GLY A 288 1.04 11.48 0.72
N GLY A 289 -0.16 11.47 1.25
CA GLY A 289 -0.59 10.45 2.19
C GLY A 289 -2.02 10.68 2.63
N CYS A 290 -2.58 9.70 3.32
CA CYS A 290 -3.96 9.73 3.77
C CYS A 290 -4.09 9.97 5.28
N SER A 291 -5.16 10.66 5.70
CA SER A 291 -5.49 10.85 7.12
C SER A 291 -4.32 11.48 7.90
N MET A 292 -3.73 10.75 8.85
CA MET A 292 -2.52 11.15 9.56
C MET A 292 -1.32 11.35 8.61
N GLY A 293 -1.19 10.56 7.54
CA GLY A 293 -0.19 10.80 6.48
C GLY A 293 -0.43 12.08 5.70
N GLY A 294 -1.70 12.51 5.57
CA GLY A 294 -2.07 13.82 5.05
C GLY A 294 -1.61 14.97 5.95
N TYR A 295 -1.72 14.81 7.28
CA TYR A 295 -1.12 15.73 8.24
C TYR A 295 0.39 15.83 8.01
N GLN A 296 1.09 14.71 7.97
CA GLN A 296 2.54 14.68 7.81
C GLN A 296 2.99 15.20 6.43
N THR A 297 2.15 15.08 5.41
CA THR A 297 2.39 15.73 4.10
C THR A 297 2.50 17.24 4.27
N TRP A 298 1.57 17.88 4.96
CA TRP A 298 1.62 19.33 5.22
C TRP A 298 2.84 19.74 6.05
N GLU A 299 3.17 19.00 7.12
CA GLU A 299 4.32 19.33 7.95
C GLU A 299 5.65 19.16 7.19
N ALA A 300 5.77 18.14 6.32
CA ALA A 300 6.93 17.98 5.45
C ALA A 300 7.08 19.13 4.45
N LEU A 301 5.95 19.63 3.89
CA LEU A 301 5.96 20.81 3.03
C LEU A 301 6.44 22.07 3.77
N PHE A 302 6.03 22.27 5.03
CA PHE A 302 6.47 23.40 5.83
C PHE A 302 7.96 23.31 6.20
N GLU A 303 8.47 22.11 6.51
CA GLU A 303 9.87 21.89 6.85
C GLU A 303 10.80 22.03 5.64
N ALA A 304 10.38 21.57 4.46
CA ALA A 304 11.22 21.54 3.26
C ALA A 304 10.46 21.92 1.97
N PRO A 305 9.96 23.16 1.86
CA PRO A 305 9.16 23.58 0.68
C PRO A 305 9.96 23.54 -0.63
N ASP A 306 11.27 23.58 -0.56
CA ASP A 306 12.17 23.49 -1.72
C ASP A 306 12.32 22.06 -2.28
N LEU A 307 11.90 21.05 -1.54
CA LEU A 307 12.13 19.65 -1.89
C LEU A 307 11.12 19.12 -2.92
N PHE A 308 9.86 19.49 -2.82
CA PHE A 308 8.75 18.86 -3.53
C PHE A 308 8.31 19.62 -4.78
N ALA A 309 8.00 18.89 -5.85
CA ALA A 309 7.43 19.40 -7.10
C ALA A 309 5.90 19.49 -7.05
N ALA A 310 5.26 18.65 -6.27
CA ALA A 310 3.83 18.65 -5.99
C ALA A 310 3.52 17.86 -4.72
N ALA A 311 2.32 18.07 -4.17
CA ALA A 311 1.85 17.28 -3.05
C ALA A 311 0.36 16.94 -3.15
N PHE A 312 -0.04 15.83 -2.48
CA PHE A 312 -1.40 15.31 -2.54
C PHE A 312 -1.89 14.84 -1.16
N PRO A 313 -2.22 15.77 -0.25
CA PRO A 313 -2.81 15.42 1.04
C PRO A 313 -4.24 14.92 0.85
N ILE A 314 -4.54 13.68 1.32
CA ILE A 314 -5.84 13.03 1.19
C ILE A 314 -6.48 12.94 2.57
N CYS A 315 -7.71 13.45 2.75
CA CYS A 315 -8.47 13.51 4.02
C CYS A 315 -7.59 13.84 5.23
N ALA A 316 -6.73 14.85 5.09
CA ALA A 316 -5.70 15.17 6.07
C ALA A 316 -6.28 15.45 7.46
N ALA A 317 -5.74 14.77 8.48
CA ALA A 317 -6.11 14.96 9.89
C ALA A 317 -5.49 16.25 10.44
N TYR A 318 -5.71 17.40 9.79
CA TYR A 318 -5.02 18.64 10.09
C TYR A 318 -5.83 19.90 9.81
N GLU A 319 -6.06 20.70 10.84
CA GLU A 319 -6.49 22.08 10.68
C GLU A 319 -5.29 22.95 10.29
N VAL A 320 -5.01 23.04 9.00
CA VAL A 320 -3.79 23.63 8.46
C VAL A 320 -3.71 25.14 8.75
N PRO A 321 -2.64 25.65 9.38
CA PRO A 321 -2.51 27.06 9.72
C PRO A 321 -2.50 27.97 8.48
N ALA A 322 -3.44 28.90 8.39
CA ALA A 322 -3.61 29.78 7.22
C ALA A 322 -2.41 30.70 6.98
N ASP A 323 -1.70 31.10 8.03
CA ASP A 323 -0.54 31.97 7.99
C ASP A 323 0.72 31.30 7.41
N LYS A 324 0.74 29.96 7.34
CA LYS A 324 1.83 29.19 6.73
C LYS A 324 1.67 29.00 5.20
N MET A 325 0.47 29.24 4.64
CA MET A 325 0.17 28.93 3.23
C MET A 325 0.98 29.71 2.20
N GLU A 326 1.35 30.96 2.50
CA GLU A 326 2.17 31.81 1.62
C GLU A 326 3.51 31.17 1.26
N ALA A 327 4.11 30.40 2.19
CA ALA A 327 5.40 29.74 1.99
C ALA A 327 5.32 28.56 0.98
N LEU A 328 4.12 28.05 0.73
CA LEU A 328 3.88 26.87 -0.11
C LEU A 328 3.26 27.19 -1.46
N LYS A 329 2.92 28.45 -1.74
CA LYS A 329 2.10 28.86 -2.91
C LYS A 329 2.62 28.39 -4.27
N ASP A 330 3.92 28.15 -4.37
CA ASP A 330 4.57 27.71 -5.61
C ASP A 330 4.58 26.17 -5.79
N ILE A 331 4.04 25.41 -4.81
CA ILE A 331 3.94 23.96 -4.88
C ILE A 331 2.51 23.59 -5.29
N PRO A 332 2.26 23.01 -6.47
CA PRO A 332 0.94 22.55 -6.87
C PRO A 332 0.39 21.48 -5.91
N LEU A 333 -0.89 21.60 -5.56
CA LEU A 333 -1.56 20.69 -4.63
C LEU A 333 -2.76 20.00 -5.29
N TRP A 334 -2.94 18.70 -4.95
CA TRP A 334 -4.18 17.96 -5.22
C TRP A 334 -4.76 17.48 -3.90
N ILE A 335 -5.85 18.11 -3.46
CA ILE A 335 -6.48 17.87 -2.16
C ILE A 335 -7.75 17.06 -2.39
N ILE A 336 -7.93 15.97 -1.62
CA ILE A 336 -9.07 15.08 -1.76
C ILE A 336 -9.68 14.82 -0.39
N HIS A 337 -11.02 14.85 -0.30
CA HIS A 337 -11.75 14.48 0.91
C HIS A 337 -13.13 13.91 0.56
N SER A 338 -13.76 13.21 1.50
CA SER A 338 -15.17 12.83 1.40
C SER A 338 -16.04 13.75 2.25
N GLU A 339 -17.19 14.20 1.70
CA GLU A 339 -18.14 15.06 2.42
C GLU A 339 -18.64 14.43 3.71
N ASN A 340 -18.90 13.12 3.68
CA ASN A 340 -19.45 12.36 4.80
C ASN A 340 -18.37 11.59 5.59
N ASP A 341 -17.12 12.07 5.57
CA ASP A 341 -16.05 11.54 6.42
C ASP A 341 -16.43 11.68 7.90
N SER A 342 -16.60 10.53 8.58
CA SER A 342 -17.00 10.47 9.98
C SER A 342 -15.81 10.50 10.96
N THR A 343 -14.58 10.41 10.41
CA THR A 343 -13.35 10.36 11.21
C THR A 343 -12.67 11.72 11.25
N ILE A 344 -12.45 12.33 10.07
CA ILE A 344 -11.80 13.64 9.96
C ILE A 344 -12.77 14.64 9.32
N PRO A 345 -13.03 15.79 9.97
CA PRO A 345 -13.92 16.80 9.42
C PRO A 345 -13.50 17.26 8.02
N VAL A 346 -14.36 17.12 7.01
CA VAL A 346 -14.11 17.61 5.65
C VAL A 346 -13.77 19.09 5.60
N GLN A 347 -14.23 19.86 6.61
CA GLN A 347 -13.95 21.29 6.75
C GLN A 347 -12.45 21.60 6.79
N TYR A 348 -11.61 20.70 7.33
CA TYR A 348 -10.16 20.88 7.35
C TYR A 348 -9.59 21.02 5.92
N SER A 349 -10.00 20.16 4.99
CA SER A 349 -9.57 20.24 3.59
C SER A 349 -10.19 21.43 2.84
N ARG A 350 -11.45 21.76 3.12
CA ARG A 350 -12.10 22.94 2.55
C ARG A 350 -11.37 24.22 2.94
N ASP A 351 -11.07 24.37 4.24
CA ASP A 351 -10.36 25.56 4.76
C ASP A 351 -8.91 25.61 4.25
N ALA A 352 -8.22 24.46 4.21
CA ALA A 352 -6.88 24.38 3.63
C ALA A 352 -6.86 24.83 2.18
N TYR A 353 -7.77 24.33 1.33
CA TYR A 353 -7.89 24.74 -0.05
C TYR A 353 -8.17 26.22 -0.21
N GLU A 354 -9.19 26.76 0.49
CA GLU A 354 -9.56 28.17 0.44
C GLU A 354 -8.41 29.09 0.89
N ASN A 355 -7.73 28.76 1.96
CA ASN A 355 -6.61 29.53 2.48
C ASN A 355 -5.40 29.48 1.53
N PHE A 356 -5.13 28.32 0.94
CA PHE A 356 -4.06 28.17 -0.04
C PHE A 356 -4.34 28.98 -1.34
N LYS A 357 -5.58 28.95 -1.82
CA LYS A 357 -5.99 29.81 -2.95
C LYS A 357 -5.88 31.31 -2.65
N LYS A 358 -6.24 31.75 -1.44
CA LYS A 358 -6.08 33.15 -0.99
C LYS A 358 -4.61 33.56 -0.92
N ALA A 359 -3.70 32.66 -0.60
CA ALA A 359 -2.26 32.87 -0.63
C ALA A 359 -1.68 32.91 -2.05
N GLY A 360 -2.49 32.63 -3.09
CA GLY A 360 -2.09 32.61 -4.49
C GLY A 360 -1.59 31.25 -4.99
N GLY A 361 -1.77 30.20 -4.21
CA GLY A 361 -1.37 28.84 -4.58
C GLY A 361 -2.28 28.20 -5.64
N GLN A 362 -1.75 27.22 -6.35
CA GLN A 362 -2.47 26.42 -7.33
C GLN A 362 -2.86 25.08 -6.71
N ALA A 363 -4.16 24.82 -6.59
CA ALA A 363 -4.67 23.56 -6.07
C ALA A 363 -5.89 23.09 -6.84
N THR A 364 -5.97 21.77 -7.03
CA THR A 364 -7.18 21.04 -7.38
C THR A 364 -7.78 20.50 -6.09
N TYR A 365 -9.08 20.71 -5.89
CA TYR A 365 -9.82 20.13 -4.75
C TYR A 365 -10.95 19.26 -5.27
N ILE A 366 -10.95 18.00 -4.86
CA ILE A 366 -11.98 17.02 -5.21
C ILE A 366 -12.64 16.54 -3.93
N GLU A 367 -13.97 16.63 -3.91
CA GLU A 367 -14.80 16.17 -2.81
C GLU A 367 -15.78 15.11 -3.29
N TYR A 368 -15.74 13.95 -2.65
CA TYR A 368 -16.67 12.85 -2.92
C TYR A 368 -17.79 12.84 -1.88
N PRO A 369 -19.05 12.59 -2.24
CA PRO A 369 -20.12 12.51 -1.26
C PRO A 369 -19.95 11.32 -0.32
N ASN A 370 -19.56 10.15 -0.85
CA ASN A 370 -19.32 8.89 -0.13
C ASN A 370 -18.20 8.12 -0.83
N VAL A 371 -17.73 7.05 -0.18
CA VAL A 371 -16.80 6.09 -0.77
C VAL A 371 -17.53 4.80 -1.11
N GLN A 372 -17.25 4.24 -2.27
CA GLN A 372 -17.74 2.94 -2.70
C GLN A 372 -16.57 2.06 -3.14
N VAL A 373 -16.61 0.80 -2.75
CA VAL A 373 -15.67 -0.24 -3.16
C VAL A 373 -16.49 -1.40 -3.73
N GLU A 374 -16.14 -1.88 -4.91
CA GLU A 374 -16.88 -2.96 -5.61
C GLU A 374 -18.39 -2.66 -5.75
N GLY A 375 -18.77 -1.38 -5.89
CA GLY A 375 -20.16 -0.93 -6.01
C GLY A 375 -20.97 -1.00 -4.71
N GLN A 376 -20.33 -1.17 -3.56
CA GLN A 376 -20.93 -1.16 -2.24
C GLN A 376 -20.46 0.07 -1.45
N ASP A 377 -21.32 0.60 -0.57
CA ASP A 377 -20.93 1.66 0.34
C ASP A 377 -19.80 1.18 1.26
N TYR A 378 -18.75 1.97 1.34
CA TYR A 378 -17.58 1.71 2.16
C TYR A 378 -17.38 2.87 3.14
N GLU A 379 -16.40 2.74 4.07
CA GLU A 379 -16.09 3.79 5.03
C GLU A 379 -15.70 5.09 4.32
N SER A 380 -16.45 6.18 4.56
CA SER A 380 -16.25 7.44 3.84
C SER A 380 -14.92 8.14 4.15
N HIS A 381 -14.24 7.75 5.23
CA HIS A 381 -12.87 8.18 5.50
C HIS A 381 -11.87 7.63 4.47
N ALA A 382 -12.14 6.46 3.89
CA ALA A 382 -11.25 5.77 2.96
C ALA A 382 -11.23 6.35 1.53
N VAL A 383 -11.39 7.67 1.39
CA VAL A 383 -11.47 8.36 0.09
C VAL A 383 -10.22 8.21 -0.78
N TRP A 384 -9.10 7.78 -0.21
CA TRP A 384 -7.86 7.46 -0.95
C TRP A 384 -8.02 6.34 -1.98
N VAL A 385 -9.07 5.52 -1.86
CA VAL A 385 -9.42 4.47 -2.84
C VAL A 385 -9.47 5.04 -4.26
N TYR A 386 -10.14 6.17 -4.46
CA TYR A 386 -10.32 6.74 -5.79
C TYR A 386 -9.03 7.24 -6.47
N PRO A 387 -8.17 8.07 -5.82
CA PRO A 387 -6.92 8.49 -6.45
C PRO A 387 -5.91 7.35 -6.59
N LEU A 388 -5.87 6.38 -5.67
CA LEU A 388 -4.97 5.24 -5.76
C LEU A 388 -5.36 4.22 -6.85
N ASN A 389 -6.63 4.21 -7.27
CA ASN A 389 -7.10 3.49 -8.47
C ASN A 389 -7.06 4.36 -9.74
N ASN A 390 -6.47 5.56 -9.67
CA ASN A 390 -6.42 6.54 -10.76
C ASN A 390 -7.81 6.93 -11.32
N GLU A 391 -8.87 6.81 -10.51
CA GLU A 391 -10.25 7.13 -10.89
C GLU A 391 -10.58 8.61 -10.75
N THR A 392 -9.83 9.33 -9.88
CA THR A 392 -10.02 10.76 -9.64
C THR A 392 -9.55 11.59 -10.84
N LYS A 393 -10.40 12.55 -11.27
CA LYS A 393 -10.13 13.44 -12.39
C LYS A 393 -10.46 14.88 -12.04
N ASP A 394 -9.69 15.82 -12.61
CA ASP A 394 -10.03 17.24 -12.57
C ASP A 394 -11.19 17.61 -13.54
N GLU A 395 -11.54 18.89 -13.60
CA GLU A 395 -12.60 19.41 -14.48
C GLU A 395 -12.27 19.24 -15.98
N GLU A 396 -11.00 19.17 -16.34
CA GLU A 396 -10.50 18.96 -17.69
C GLU A 396 -10.45 17.47 -18.07
N GLY A 397 -10.66 16.57 -17.11
CA GLY A 397 -10.64 15.13 -17.28
C GLY A 397 -9.25 14.48 -17.14
N THR A 398 -8.26 15.26 -16.67
CA THR A 398 -6.92 14.75 -16.36
C THR A 398 -6.97 13.85 -15.13
N THR A 399 -6.44 12.65 -15.22
CA THR A 399 -6.41 11.75 -14.03
C THR A 399 -5.39 12.22 -13.01
N PHE A 400 -5.56 11.76 -11.77
CA PHE A 400 -4.64 12.09 -10.68
C PHE A 400 -3.18 11.71 -11.02
N PHE A 401 -2.94 10.52 -11.56
CA PHE A 401 -1.58 10.11 -11.95
C PHE A 401 -1.03 10.97 -13.08
N GLN A 402 -1.83 11.28 -14.11
CA GLN A 402 -1.40 12.16 -15.22
C GLN A 402 -1.06 13.56 -14.71
N TRP A 403 -1.90 14.13 -13.84
CA TRP A 403 -1.63 15.42 -13.22
C TRP A 403 -0.31 15.40 -12.44
N LEU A 404 -0.14 14.41 -11.55
CA LEU A 404 1.06 14.32 -10.71
C LEU A 404 2.33 14.15 -11.57
N ALA A 405 2.30 13.27 -12.58
CA ALA A 405 3.41 13.06 -13.50
C ALA A 405 3.80 14.31 -14.31
N SER A 406 2.85 15.21 -14.54
CA SER A 406 3.07 16.48 -15.27
C SER A 406 3.76 17.54 -14.43
N GLN A 407 3.83 17.40 -13.10
CA GLN A 407 4.40 18.41 -12.21
C GLN A 407 5.93 18.36 -12.22
N LYS A 408 6.55 19.52 -12.34
CA LYS A 408 8.01 19.64 -12.36
C LYS A 408 8.45 20.98 -11.78
N LYS A 409 9.43 20.97 -10.89
CA LYS A 409 10.08 22.18 -10.41
C LYS A 409 11.01 22.77 -11.49
N GLU A 410 11.17 24.09 -11.47
CA GLU A 410 12.24 24.72 -12.23
C GLU A 410 13.61 24.27 -11.68
N GLU A 411 14.53 23.92 -12.58
CA GLU A 411 15.90 23.66 -12.16
C GLU A 411 16.49 24.92 -11.53
N GLN A 412 16.92 24.82 -10.27
CA GLN A 412 17.72 25.89 -9.67
C GLN A 412 19.07 25.96 -10.40
N THR A 413 19.12 26.78 -11.42
CA THR A 413 20.41 27.11 -12.02
C THR A 413 21.24 27.83 -10.98
N THR A 414 22.15 27.13 -10.33
CA THR A 414 23.19 27.74 -9.48
C THR A 414 24.03 28.61 -10.38
N ASN A 415 23.71 29.89 -10.42
CA ASN A 415 24.45 30.89 -11.16
C ASN A 415 25.84 31.11 -10.49
N TRP A 416 26.80 30.26 -10.81
CA TRP A 416 28.20 30.38 -10.35
C TRP A 416 28.91 31.60 -10.90
N MET A 417 28.24 32.46 -11.70
CA MET A 417 28.86 33.60 -12.35
C MET A 417 29.29 34.80 -11.47
N PRO A 418 28.72 35.07 -10.24
CA PRO A 418 29.20 36.24 -9.51
C PRO A 418 30.60 36.09 -8.85
N LEU A 419 31.00 34.85 -8.47
CA LEU A 419 32.25 34.69 -7.71
C LEU A 419 33.52 34.75 -8.58
N ILE A 420 33.45 34.30 -9.82
CA ILE A 420 34.64 34.31 -10.71
C ILE A 420 34.95 35.73 -11.16
N VAL A 421 33.95 36.59 -11.37
CA VAL A 421 34.18 37.99 -11.79
C VAL A 421 34.80 38.83 -10.66
N VAL A 422 34.36 38.59 -9.40
CA VAL A 422 34.94 39.33 -8.25
C VAL A 422 36.38 38.89 -7.97
N THR A 423 36.73 37.63 -8.14
CA THR A 423 38.10 37.12 -7.94
C THR A 423 39.05 37.63 -9.02
N LEU A 424 38.61 37.74 -10.27
CA LEU A 424 39.44 38.30 -11.36
C LEU A 424 39.63 39.82 -11.25
N VAL A 425 38.62 40.58 -10.77
CA VAL A 425 38.73 42.04 -10.55
C VAL A 425 39.69 42.34 -9.39
N VAL A 426 39.62 41.57 -8.28
CA VAL A 426 40.53 41.71 -7.14
C VAL A 426 41.97 41.33 -7.52
N ALA A 427 42.15 40.23 -8.27
CA ALA A 427 43.50 39.84 -8.75
C ALA A 427 44.09 40.86 -9.75
N GLY A 428 43.26 41.44 -10.65
CA GLY A 428 43.65 42.50 -11.56
C GLY A 428 44.07 43.80 -10.85
N ALA A 429 43.34 44.20 -9.78
CA ALA A 429 43.66 45.38 -8.99
C ALA A 429 44.96 45.23 -8.18
N ILE A 430 45.23 44.04 -7.64
CA ILE A 430 46.46 43.71 -6.92
C ILE A 430 47.69 43.71 -7.90
N PHE A 431 47.52 43.25 -9.14
CA PHE A 431 48.54 43.21 -10.15
C PHE A 431 48.92 44.63 -10.64
N PHE A 432 47.91 45.52 -10.73
CA PHE A 432 48.16 46.94 -11.12
C PHE A 432 48.82 47.77 -10.02
N MET A 433 48.56 47.50 -8.74
CA MET A 433 49.17 48.18 -7.62
C MET A 433 50.62 47.76 -7.37
N LYS A 434 51.06 46.55 -7.78
CA LYS A 434 52.47 46.10 -7.70
C LYS A 434 53.38 46.64 -8.84
N ARG A 435 52.80 47.22 -9.88
CA ARG A 435 53.59 47.83 -10.99
C ARG A 435 53.88 49.34 -10.84
N LYS A 436 53.43 49.98 -9.74
CA LYS A 436 53.69 51.39 -9.42
C LYS A 436 54.58 51.59 -8.20
N LYS A 437 55.41 50.61 -7.88
CA LYS A 437 56.52 50.80 -6.95
C LYS A 437 57.86 50.52 -7.67
#